data_d2bcd3a0a6b3feeaaf9b78b91060ea47
#
_entry.id   d2bcd3a0a6b3feeaaf9b78b91060ea47
#
_cell.length_a   1.000
_cell.length_b   1.000
_cell.length_c   1.000
_cell.angle_alpha   90.00
_cell.angle_beta   90.00
_cell.angle_gamma   90.00
#
_symmetry.space_group_name_H-M   'P 1'
#
loop_
_entity.id
_entity.type
_entity.pdbx_description
1 polymer ?
#
loop_
_entity_poly.entity_id
_entity_poly.type
_entity_poly.pdbx_seq_one_letter_code
_entity_poly.pdbx_strand_id
1 'polypeptide(L)'
;MKKINEKTVYDGKWLGVRETLYQTREGKELSWECVFRKRSTVGVVIVARLMPSKRFILIKQYRPAIDGYIIALPAGLGFNDPDHALVELKEETGYAGKIVDVSPVLKSGASLIDDNARIVYIEVDEALPANQNPVQELEDAEDIQVLLVEPENAKKFLLDQISKGNHIAANLWYMFGINQLIA
;
A
#
# COMPACT_ATOMS: atom_id res chain seq x y z
N MET A 1 15.93 25.63 4.79
CA MET A 1 14.90 25.13 5.71
C MET A 1 15.59 24.32 6.80
N LYS A 2 15.28 24.58 8.07
CA LYS A 2 15.90 23.88 9.20
C LYS A 2 14.83 23.56 10.26
N LYS A 3 14.76 22.31 10.72
CA LYS A 3 13.96 21.91 11.87
C LYS A 3 14.56 22.53 13.14
N ILE A 4 13.74 23.20 13.93
CA ILE A 4 14.11 23.84 15.19
C ILE A 4 13.77 22.95 16.36
N ASN A 5 12.50 22.52 16.43
CA ASN A 5 11.98 21.74 17.54
C ASN A 5 10.83 20.82 17.06
N GLU A 6 10.48 19.86 17.89
CA GLU A 6 9.36 18.96 17.65
C GLU A 6 8.74 18.60 18.99
N LYS A 7 7.41 18.60 19.05
CA LYS A 7 6.64 18.13 20.21
C LYS A 7 5.51 17.23 19.76
N THR A 8 5.22 16.21 20.55
CA THR A 8 4.00 15.39 20.38
C THR A 8 2.82 16.15 20.94
N VAL A 9 1.79 16.40 20.10
CA VAL A 9 0.56 17.10 20.49
C VAL A 9 -0.61 16.15 20.73
N TYR A 10 -0.54 14.94 20.17
CA TYR A 10 -1.46 13.84 20.46
C TYR A 10 -0.69 12.51 20.52
N ASP A 11 -1.01 11.67 21.49
CA ASP A 11 -0.37 10.38 21.73
C ASP A 11 -1.42 9.28 21.90
N GLY A 12 -1.88 8.73 20.77
CA GLY A 12 -2.87 7.65 20.73
C GLY A 12 -2.26 6.27 20.91
N LYS A 13 -3.10 5.24 20.84
CA LYS A 13 -2.66 3.84 20.98
C LYS A 13 -1.75 3.39 19.81
N TRP A 14 -2.10 3.74 18.58
CA TRP A 14 -1.45 3.28 17.34
C TRP A 14 -0.69 4.38 16.63
N LEU A 15 -1.24 5.61 16.68
CA LEU A 15 -0.76 6.79 15.99
C LEU A 15 -0.54 7.91 16.97
N GLY A 16 0.38 8.81 16.64
CA GLY A 16 0.54 10.09 17.29
C GLY A 16 0.52 11.23 16.27
N VAL A 17 0.32 12.44 16.76
CA VAL A 17 0.50 13.67 15.99
C VAL A 17 1.63 14.47 16.62
N ARG A 18 2.54 14.95 15.80
CA ARG A 18 3.61 15.87 16.23
C ARG A 18 3.52 17.19 15.50
N GLU A 19 3.83 18.25 16.20
CA GLU A 19 4.03 19.58 15.65
C GLU A 19 5.53 19.84 15.54
N THR A 20 6.00 20.14 14.33
CA THR A 20 7.39 20.46 14.02
C THR A 20 7.52 21.95 13.77
N LEU A 21 8.28 22.66 14.60
CA LEU A 21 8.69 24.04 14.35
C LEU A 21 9.91 24.04 13.43
N TYR A 22 9.84 24.79 12.35
CA TYR A 22 10.94 24.90 11.40
C TYR A 22 11.14 26.33 10.90
N GLN A 23 12.38 26.66 10.49
CA GLN A 23 12.75 27.96 9.94
C GLN A 23 12.83 27.90 8.42
N THR A 24 12.18 28.86 7.75
CA THR A 24 12.29 29.03 6.29
C THR A 24 13.67 29.55 5.89
N ARG A 25 13.95 29.62 4.59
CA ARG A 25 15.20 30.20 4.08
C ARG A 25 15.33 31.69 4.39
N GLU A 26 14.20 32.40 4.48
CA GLU A 26 14.10 33.83 4.83
C GLU A 26 14.11 34.10 6.35
N GLY A 27 14.30 33.04 7.16
CA GLY A 27 14.38 33.15 8.62
C GLY A 27 13.06 33.15 9.36
N LYS A 28 11.92 33.00 8.67
CA LYS A 28 10.59 32.94 9.27
C LYS A 28 10.37 31.60 9.95
N GLU A 29 9.83 31.60 11.17
CA GLU A 29 9.44 30.38 11.87
C GLU A 29 7.99 30.00 11.55
N LEU A 30 7.79 28.73 11.23
CA LEU A 30 6.48 28.14 10.90
C LEU A 30 6.36 26.79 11.59
N SER A 31 5.12 26.35 11.83
CA SER A 31 4.83 25.01 12.33
C SER A 31 4.18 24.13 11.27
N TRP A 32 4.40 22.83 11.41
CA TRP A 32 3.81 21.80 10.58
C TRP A 32 3.37 20.62 11.42
N GLU A 33 2.13 20.18 11.26
CA GLU A 33 1.62 19.00 11.93
C GLU A 33 1.74 17.76 11.03
N CYS A 34 2.17 16.66 11.61
CA CYS A 34 2.21 15.38 10.90
C CYS A 34 1.84 14.21 11.81
N VAL A 35 1.29 13.18 11.20
CA VAL A 35 0.99 11.89 11.84
C VAL A 35 2.24 11.02 11.86
N PHE A 36 2.42 10.22 12.90
CA PHE A 36 3.45 9.18 12.96
C PHE A 36 2.90 7.89 13.56
N ARG A 37 3.46 6.75 13.17
CA ARG A 37 3.16 5.46 13.80
C ARG A 37 3.96 5.30 15.08
N LYS A 38 3.34 4.74 16.14
CA LYS A 38 4.01 4.45 17.42
C LYS A 38 5.14 3.42 17.27
N ARG A 39 4.99 2.49 16.35
CA ARG A 39 6.04 1.57 15.97
C ARG A 39 6.59 2.01 14.63
N SER A 40 7.86 2.38 14.61
CA SER A 40 8.57 2.68 13.36
C SER A 40 8.79 1.38 12.60
N THR A 41 8.01 1.16 11.55
CA THR A 41 8.14 0.01 10.65
C THR A 41 8.18 0.51 9.22
N VAL A 42 8.89 -0.20 8.36
CA VAL A 42 8.76 -0.01 6.91
C VAL A 42 7.64 -0.94 6.45
N GLY A 43 6.56 -0.37 5.92
CA GLY A 43 5.49 -1.15 5.31
C GLY A 43 5.94 -1.83 4.01
N VAL A 44 5.21 -2.84 3.57
CA VAL A 44 5.36 -3.46 2.25
C VAL A 44 4.10 -3.23 1.44
N VAL A 45 4.27 -2.81 0.18
CA VAL A 45 3.20 -2.73 -0.82
C VAL A 45 3.55 -3.73 -1.91
N ILE A 46 2.64 -4.64 -2.21
CA ILE A 46 2.93 -5.83 -3.00
C ILE A 46 2.36 -5.67 -4.40
N VAL A 47 3.24 -5.70 -5.40
CA VAL A 47 2.86 -5.79 -6.81
C VAL A 47 3.01 -7.25 -7.24
N ALA A 48 1.96 -8.04 -7.08
CA ALA A 48 1.96 -9.45 -7.42
C ALA A 48 1.32 -9.72 -8.78
N ARG A 49 1.96 -10.58 -9.58
CA ARG A 49 1.48 -11.01 -10.90
C ARG A 49 1.46 -12.52 -11.01
N LEU A 50 0.34 -13.05 -11.47
CA LEU A 50 0.21 -14.44 -11.88
C LEU A 50 0.99 -14.70 -13.19
N MET A 51 1.69 -15.81 -13.24
CA MET A 51 2.43 -16.23 -14.44
C MET A 51 1.95 -17.61 -14.90
N PRO A 52 1.64 -17.85 -16.18
CA PRO A 52 1.96 -16.99 -17.33
C PRO A 52 0.88 -15.97 -17.72
N SER A 53 -0.30 -15.93 -17.08
CA SER A 53 -1.42 -15.06 -17.51
C SER A 53 -1.14 -13.55 -17.38
N LYS A 54 -0.15 -13.15 -16.60
CA LYS A 54 0.23 -11.76 -16.29
C LYS A 54 -0.84 -10.97 -15.53
N ARG A 55 -1.93 -11.59 -15.07
CA ARG A 55 -2.95 -10.94 -14.26
C ARG A 55 -2.36 -10.40 -12.97
N PHE A 56 -2.75 -9.18 -12.59
CA PHE A 56 -2.42 -8.61 -11.30
C PHE A 56 -3.34 -9.14 -10.21
N ILE A 57 -2.76 -9.40 -9.04
CA ILE A 57 -3.50 -9.72 -7.83
C ILE A 57 -3.76 -8.40 -7.11
N LEU A 58 -5.00 -7.95 -7.07
CA LEU A 58 -5.48 -6.80 -6.33
C LEU A 58 -6.41 -7.26 -5.21
N ILE A 59 -6.66 -6.37 -4.26
CA ILE A 59 -7.62 -6.59 -3.18
C ILE A 59 -8.70 -5.51 -3.19
N LYS A 60 -9.91 -5.90 -2.78
CA LYS A 60 -10.96 -5.00 -2.35
C LYS A 60 -11.11 -5.16 -0.84
N GLN A 61 -10.86 -4.09 -0.09
CA GLN A 61 -10.83 -4.12 1.36
C GLN A 61 -11.69 -3.00 1.95
N TYR A 62 -12.45 -3.30 3.01
CA TYR A 62 -13.11 -2.26 3.79
C TYR A 62 -12.11 -1.45 4.62
N ARG A 63 -12.22 -0.13 4.59
CA ARG A 63 -11.39 0.78 5.38
C ARG A 63 -12.25 1.72 6.23
N PRO A 64 -12.25 1.57 7.57
CA PRO A 64 -13.02 2.42 8.46
C PRO A 64 -12.77 3.92 8.29
N ALA A 65 -11.54 4.30 7.92
CA ALA A 65 -11.18 5.71 7.73
C ALA A 65 -11.96 6.43 6.61
N ILE A 66 -12.52 5.68 5.66
CA ILE A 66 -13.32 6.21 4.54
C ILE A 66 -14.74 5.66 4.55
N ASP A 67 -15.10 4.87 5.57
CA ASP A 67 -16.38 4.15 5.69
C ASP A 67 -16.79 3.48 4.37
N GLY A 68 -15.86 2.74 3.77
CA GLY A 68 -16.09 2.19 2.43
C GLY A 68 -15.02 1.21 1.97
N TYR A 69 -15.31 0.59 0.84
CA TYR A 69 -14.37 -0.33 0.19
C TYR A 69 -13.42 0.41 -0.73
N ILE A 70 -12.15 -0.01 -0.71
CA ILE A 70 -11.11 0.47 -1.60
C ILE A 70 -10.48 -0.68 -2.39
N ILE A 71 -10.23 -0.46 -3.67
CA ILE A 71 -9.41 -1.35 -4.50
C ILE A 71 -7.96 -0.90 -4.34
N ALA A 72 -7.11 -1.83 -3.94
CA ALA A 72 -5.71 -1.56 -3.61
C ALA A 72 -4.79 -2.73 -4.03
N LEU A 73 -3.50 -2.50 -3.90
CA LEU A 73 -2.51 -3.58 -3.86
C LEU A 73 -2.53 -4.22 -2.46
N PRO A 74 -2.25 -5.52 -2.34
CA PRO A 74 -1.99 -6.14 -1.04
C PRO A 74 -0.85 -5.41 -0.32
N ALA A 75 -0.95 -5.24 0.98
CA ALA A 75 0.01 -4.43 1.74
C ALA A 75 -0.06 -4.71 3.24
N GLY A 76 1.10 -4.75 3.89
CA GLY A 76 1.17 -4.95 5.32
C GLY A 76 2.33 -4.21 5.99
N LEU A 77 2.53 -4.49 7.28
CA LEU A 77 3.64 -3.95 8.05
C LEU A 77 4.87 -4.85 7.88
N GLY A 78 5.82 -4.46 7.06
CA GLY A 78 6.98 -5.27 6.66
C GLY A 78 8.08 -5.46 7.72
N PHE A 79 7.96 -4.90 8.92
CA PHE A 79 8.94 -5.00 10.02
C PHE A 79 10.41 -4.80 9.60
N ASN A 80 10.64 -3.96 8.57
CA ASN A 80 11.93 -3.70 7.90
C ASN A 80 12.46 -4.87 7.04
N ASP A 81 11.74 -5.97 6.95
CA ASP A 81 12.10 -7.14 6.15
C ASP A 81 11.18 -7.25 4.91
N PRO A 82 11.70 -7.13 3.68
CA PRO A 82 10.89 -7.27 2.48
C PRO A 82 10.30 -8.67 2.30
N ASP A 83 10.88 -9.71 2.89
CA ASP A 83 10.36 -11.08 2.81
C ASP A 83 9.00 -11.22 3.52
N HIS A 84 8.66 -10.28 4.44
CA HIS A 84 7.35 -10.23 5.06
C HIS A 84 6.21 -10.01 4.03
N ALA A 85 6.52 -9.46 2.86
CA ALA A 85 5.57 -9.36 1.75
C ALA A 85 5.05 -10.72 1.25
N LEU A 86 5.82 -11.80 1.39
CA LEU A 86 5.35 -13.14 1.06
C LEU A 86 4.32 -13.66 2.05
N VAL A 87 4.48 -13.29 3.33
CA VAL A 87 3.53 -13.62 4.40
C VAL A 87 2.22 -12.89 4.16
N GLU A 88 2.27 -11.56 4.00
CA GLU A 88 1.10 -10.72 3.74
C GLU A 88 0.35 -11.14 2.46
N LEU A 89 1.09 -11.44 1.37
CA LEU A 89 0.48 -11.94 0.14
C LEU A 89 -0.31 -13.23 0.40
N LYS A 90 0.27 -14.15 1.18
CA LYS A 90 -0.37 -15.42 1.51
C LYS A 90 -1.59 -15.22 2.40
N GLU A 91 -1.50 -14.41 3.43
CA GLU A 91 -2.57 -14.13 4.37
C GLU A 91 -3.74 -13.41 3.69
N GLU A 92 -3.48 -12.29 3.00
CA GLU A 92 -4.52 -11.47 2.36
C GLU A 92 -5.13 -12.12 1.11
N THR A 93 -4.35 -12.94 0.36
CA THR A 93 -4.79 -13.41 -0.96
C THR A 93 -4.81 -14.93 -1.13
N GLY A 94 -4.15 -15.67 -0.27
CA GLY A 94 -3.98 -17.11 -0.39
C GLY A 94 -2.90 -17.54 -1.38
N TYR A 95 -2.31 -16.61 -2.14
CA TYR A 95 -1.29 -16.92 -3.14
C TYR A 95 0.11 -17.00 -2.53
N ALA A 96 0.90 -17.94 -3.04
CA ALA A 96 2.32 -18.06 -2.75
C ALA A 96 3.15 -17.69 -3.97
N GLY A 97 4.16 -16.84 -3.78
CA GLY A 97 4.98 -16.32 -4.87
C GLY A 97 6.46 -16.24 -4.54
N LYS A 98 7.22 -15.66 -5.46
CA LYS A 98 8.65 -15.41 -5.33
C LYS A 98 8.92 -13.93 -5.56
N ILE A 99 9.67 -13.31 -4.66
CA ILE A 99 10.16 -11.94 -4.84
C ILE A 99 11.12 -11.91 -6.03
N VAL A 100 10.86 -10.98 -6.96
CA VAL A 100 11.68 -10.75 -8.15
C VAL A 100 12.40 -9.41 -8.09
N ASP A 101 11.85 -8.43 -7.37
CA ASP A 101 12.48 -7.13 -7.16
C ASP A 101 11.93 -6.43 -5.92
N VAL A 102 12.74 -5.53 -5.33
CA VAL A 102 12.38 -4.75 -4.14
C VAL A 102 12.88 -3.31 -4.30
N SER A 103 12.00 -2.35 -4.12
CA SER A 103 12.37 -0.93 -4.15
C SER A 103 13.25 -0.55 -2.95
N PRO A 104 14.02 0.55 -3.03
CA PRO A 104 14.53 1.20 -1.83
C PRO A 104 13.38 1.62 -0.90
N VAL A 105 13.71 2.05 0.31
CA VAL A 105 12.71 2.64 1.23
C VAL A 105 12.21 3.96 0.66
N LEU A 106 10.90 4.08 0.54
CA LEU A 106 10.18 5.23 -0.01
C LEU A 106 9.35 5.90 1.07
N LYS A 107 9.04 7.17 0.89
CA LYS A 107 8.05 7.90 1.70
C LYS A 107 6.66 7.79 1.05
N SER A 108 5.68 7.30 1.77
CA SER A 108 4.32 7.08 1.23
C SER A 108 3.43 8.32 1.27
N GLY A 109 3.61 9.22 2.23
CA GLY A 109 2.75 10.40 2.39
C GLY A 109 3.43 11.55 3.13
N ALA A 110 4.63 11.97 2.70
CA ALA A 110 5.51 12.89 3.42
C ALA A 110 4.91 14.27 3.76
N SER A 111 3.80 14.67 3.16
CA SER A 111 3.09 15.91 3.51
C SER A 111 2.25 15.79 4.79
N LEU A 112 1.81 14.59 5.14
CA LEU A 112 0.89 14.37 6.26
C LEU A 112 1.39 13.33 7.25
N ILE A 113 2.01 12.25 6.76
CA ILE A 113 2.44 11.12 7.58
C ILE A 113 3.93 10.82 7.37
N ASP A 114 4.65 10.61 8.47
CA ASP A 114 6.04 10.16 8.44
C ASP A 114 6.10 8.62 8.36
N ASP A 115 5.61 8.09 7.24
CA ASP A 115 5.55 6.66 7.01
C ASP A 115 6.54 6.23 5.93
N ASN A 116 7.05 5.01 6.05
CA ASN A 116 7.97 4.41 5.10
C ASN A 116 7.37 3.15 4.51
N ALA A 117 7.63 2.90 3.23
CA ALA A 117 7.22 1.69 2.56
C ALA A 117 8.28 1.19 1.56
N ARG A 118 8.25 -0.10 1.27
CA ARG A 118 8.89 -0.70 0.10
C ARG A 118 7.83 -1.23 -0.84
N ILE A 119 8.09 -1.14 -2.12
CA ILE A 119 7.31 -1.85 -3.14
C ILE A 119 8.04 -3.16 -3.40
N VAL A 120 7.34 -4.27 -3.23
CA VAL A 120 7.86 -5.63 -3.43
C VAL A 120 7.17 -6.24 -4.64
N TYR A 121 7.94 -6.62 -5.65
CA TYR A 121 7.43 -7.24 -6.87
C TYR A 121 7.50 -8.76 -6.73
N ILE A 122 6.35 -9.43 -6.91
CA ILE A 122 6.22 -10.88 -6.70
C ILE A 122 5.63 -11.53 -7.96
N GLU A 123 6.29 -12.59 -8.42
CA GLU A 123 5.73 -13.51 -9.42
C GLU A 123 5.12 -14.71 -8.72
N VAL A 124 3.91 -15.06 -9.15
CA VAL A 124 3.10 -16.16 -8.63
C VAL A 124 2.90 -17.16 -9.75
N ASP A 125 3.46 -18.36 -9.61
CA ASP A 125 3.30 -19.44 -10.59
C ASP A 125 1.90 -20.06 -10.48
N GLU A 126 1.08 -19.90 -11.53
CA GLU A 126 -0.29 -20.45 -11.59
C GLU A 126 -0.30 -22.00 -11.62
N ALA A 127 0.78 -22.63 -12.02
CA ALA A 127 0.87 -24.08 -12.09
C ALA A 127 1.08 -24.74 -10.71
N LEU A 128 1.53 -23.98 -9.72
CA LEU A 128 1.71 -24.51 -8.36
C LEU A 128 0.34 -24.93 -7.76
N PRO A 129 0.23 -26.14 -7.22
CA PRO A 129 -1.04 -26.63 -6.64
C PRO A 129 -1.65 -25.67 -5.58
N ALA A 130 -0.81 -25.04 -4.75
CA ALA A 130 -1.26 -24.07 -3.75
C ALA A 130 -1.91 -22.82 -4.37
N ASN A 131 -1.55 -22.46 -5.60
CA ASN A 131 -2.08 -21.28 -6.30
C ASN A 131 -3.30 -21.59 -7.20
N GLN A 132 -3.66 -22.86 -7.36
CA GLN A 132 -4.86 -23.25 -8.10
C GLN A 132 -6.14 -23.08 -7.27
N ASN A 133 -6.03 -23.23 -5.95
CA ASN A 133 -7.11 -23.01 -5.00
C ASN A 133 -6.58 -22.22 -3.81
N PRO A 134 -6.28 -20.92 -3.99
CA PRO A 134 -5.71 -20.10 -2.92
C PRO A 134 -6.69 -19.94 -1.77
N VAL A 135 -6.21 -20.06 -0.54
CA VAL A 135 -6.99 -19.90 0.69
C VAL A 135 -6.41 -18.77 1.50
N GLN A 136 -7.21 -17.74 1.76
CA GLN A 136 -6.86 -16.61 2.61
C GLN A 136 -6.78 -17.01 4.08
N GLU A 137 -5.92 -16.32 4.84
CA GLU A 137 -5.73 -16.50 6.28
C GLU A 137 -5.89 -15.13 6.99
N LEU A 138 -7.07 -14.51 6.78
CA LEU A 138 -7.37 -13.15 7.24
C LEU A 138 -7.42 -13.02 8.75
N GLU A 139 -7.00 -11.86 9.26
CA GLU A 139 -7.24 -11.48 10.65
C GLU A 139 -8.73 -11.13 10.90
N ASP A 140 -9.17 -11.20 12.17
CA ASP A 140 -10.57 -10.94 12.57
C ASP A 140 -11.10 -9.56 12.14
N ALA A 141 -10.23 -8.59 11.95
CA ALA A 141 -10.57 -7.22 11.57
C ALA A 141 -10.53 -6.98 10.06
N GLU A 142 -10.24 -8.00 9.26
CA GLU A 142 -10.05 -7.88 7.83
C GLU A 142 -11.27 -8.40 7.05
N ASP A 143 -11.72 -7.58 6.11
CA ASP A 143 -12.71 -7.93 5.10
C ASP A 143 -12.08 -7.66 3.73
N ILE A 144 -11.50 -8.71 3.15
CA ILE A 144 -10.70 -8.65 1.92
C ILE A 144 -11.23 -9.62 0.88
N GLN A 145 -11.54 -9.09 -0.31
CA GLN A 145 -11.84 -9.85 -1.52
C GLN A 145 -10.70 -9.75 -2.51
N VAL A 146 -10.22 -10.90 -3.00
CA VAL A 146 -9.17 -10.97 -4.03
C VAL A 146 -9.76 -10.69 -5.41
N LEU A 147 -9.05 -9.89 -6.20
CA LEU A 147 -9.45 -9.51 -7.55
C LEU A 147 -8.28 -9.77 -8.51
N LEU A 148 -8.56 -10.55 -9.57
CA LEU A 148 -7.58 -10.82 -10.62
C LEU A 148 -7.87 -9.93 -11.83
N VAL A 149 -6.89 -9.11 -12.21
CA VAL A 149 -7.09 -8.08 -13.23
C VAL A 149 -6.05 -8.20 -14.34
N GLU A 150 -6.51 -8.35 -15.58
CA GLU A 150 -5.66 -8.35 -16.76
C GLU A 150 -5.07 -6.96 -17.00
N PRO A 151 -3.76 -6.85 -17.32
CA PRO A 151 -3.10 -5.56 -17.51
C PRO A 151 -3.80 -4.63 -18.50
N GLU A 152 -4.22 -5.17 -19.64
CA GLU A 152 -4.92 -4.44 -20.72
C GLU A 152 -6.29 -3.92 -20.32
N ASN A 153 -6.95 -4.57 -19.38
CA ASN A 153 -8.27 -4.22 -18.87
C ASN A 153 -8.23 -3.38 -17.58
N ALA A 154 -7.05 -3.20 -16.97
CA ALA A 154 -6.92 -2.63 -15.64
C ALA A 154 -7.54 -1.24 -15.51
N LYS A 155 -7.27 -0.31 -16.43
CA LYS A 155 -7.87 1.03 -16.39
C LYS A 155 -9.39 1.00 -16.46
N LYS A 156 -9.97 0.20 -17.38
CA LYS A 156 -11.41 0.03 -17.50
C LYS A 156 -12.02 -0.57 -16.25
N PHE A 157 -11.36 -1.57 -15.68
CA PHE A 157 -11.74 -2.20 -14.42
C PHE A 157 -11.80 -1.17 -13.28
N LEU A 158 -10.78 -0.31 -13.12
CA LEU A 158 -10.78 0.72 -12.07
C LEU A 158 -11.93 1.70 -12.23
N LEU A 159 -12.21 2.16 -13.45
CA LEU A 159 -13.35 3.05 -13.74
C LEU A 159 -14.70 2.39 -13.42
N ASP A 160 -14.85 1.10 -13.73
CA ASP A 160 -16.04 0.32 -13.40
C ASP A 160 -16.21 0.17 -11.86
N GLN A 161 -15.12 -0.02 -11.12
CA GLN A 161 -15.17 -0.06 -9.66
C GLN A 161 -15.59 1.29 -9.06
N ILE A 162 -15.13 2.41 -9.61
CA ILE A 162 -15.59 3.75 -9.20
C ILE A 162 -17.09 3.90 -9.43
N SER A 163 -17.61 3.47 -10.59
CA SER A 163 -19.04 3.55 -10.90
C SER A 163 -19.92 2.71 -9.96
N LYS A 164 -19.35 1.68 -9.33
CA LYS A 164 -19.97 0.84 -8.30
C LYS A 164 -19.85 1.40 -6.88
N GLY A 165 -19.27 2.60 -6.73
CA GLY A 165 -19.10 3.25 -5.43
C GLY A 165 -17.87 2.82 -4.65
N ASN A 166 -16.95 2.04 -5.24
CA ASN A 166 -15.70 1.70 -4.58
C ASN A 166 -14.66 2.81 -4.77
N HIS A 167 -13.81 3.01 -3.76
CA HIS A 167 -12.64 3.87 -3.86
C HIS A 167 -11.49 3.15 -4.57
N ILE A 168 -10.56 3.92 -5.12
CA ILE A 168 -9.35 3.40 -5.76
C ILE A 168 -8.12 4.00 -5.07
N ALA A 169 -7.17 3.16 -4.70
CA ALA A 169 -5.90 3.62 -4.16
C ALA A 169 -5.10 4.37 -5.25
N ALA A 170 -4.52 5.51 -4.90
CA ALA A 170 -3.84 6.39 -5.85
C ALA A 170 -2.68 5.69 -6.59
N ASN A 171 -1.99 4.75 -5.92
CA ASN A 171 -0.91 3.98 -6.52
C ASN A 171 -1.40 3.09 -7.69
N LEU A 172 -2.60 2.54 -7.63
CA LEU A 172 -3.20 1.81 -8.76
C LEU A 172 -3.46 2.73 -9.96
N TRP A 173 -3.90 3.97 -9.69
CA TRP A 173 -4.10 4.93 -10.77
C TRP A 173 -2.78 5.35 -11.42
N TYR A 174 -1.70 5.47 -10.65
CA TYR A 174 -0.36 5.70 -11.20
C TYR A 174 0.11 4.53 -12.07
N MET A 175 -0.19 3.27 -11.68
CA MET A 175 0.19 2.10 -12.46
C MET A 175 -0.62 1.93 -13.75
N PHE A 176 -1.93 2.13 -13.70
CA PHE A 176 -2.85 1.72 -14.78
C PHE A 176 -3.59 2.87 -15.45
N GLY A 177 -3.74 4.01 -14.76
CA GLY A 177 -4.53 5.14 -15.27
C GLY A 177 -3.82 5.94 -16.34
N ILE A 178 -2.50 6.01 -16.32
CA ILE A 178 -1.68 6.92 -17.13
C ILE A 178 -0.86 6.23 -18.24
N ASN A 179 -1.05 4.92 -18.46
CA ASN A 179 -0.29 4.14 -19.44
C ASN A 179 -0.26 4.74 -20.87
N GLN A 180 -1.22 5.62 -21.24
CA GLN A 180 -1.24 6.29 -22.54
C GLN A 180 -0.39 7.58 -22.59
N LEU A 181 0.13 8.04 -21.45
CA LEU A 181 0.92 9.27 -21.40
C LEU A 181 2.44 9.02 -21.34
N ILE A 182 2.84 7.76 -21.14
CA ILE A 182 4.24 7.35 -20.91
C ILE A 182 4.74 6.39 -22.02
N ALA A 183 3.88 6.02 -22.97
CA ALA A 183 4.21 5.15 -24.10
C ALA A 183 4.77 5.96 -25.28
#